data_06a7e5d55915189899a397450fc900a3
#
_entry.id   06a7e5d55915189899a397450fc900a3
#
_cell.length_a   1.000
_cell.length_b   1.000
_cell.length_c   1.000
_cell.angle_alpha   90.00
_cell.angle_beta   90.00
_cell.angle_gamma   90.00
#
_symmetry.space_group_name_H-M   'P 1'
#
loop_
_entity.id
_entity.type
_entity.pdbx_description
1 polymer ?
#
loop_
_entity_poly.entity_id
_entity_poly.type
_entity_poly.pdbx_seq_one_letter_code
_entity_poly.pdbx_strand_id
1 'polypeptide(L)'
;IQRVEIMRAAMANEYMESYLGALQGVERWQIPEKLLSRHGKNSEWTAAVLAGEVCKKSGVSIGAAVTSDFTRPQDGAFVAVCMGDNLWTEKVTVSENDREELIAAAGKRAAALAREVAAAYPSVMEGAVSLIASVSGKSKFKTSKTGSGEHKTSRFIPSKYDTKGERVRKIVFIACVLVFLSCMGYLSTKLFDSVNHRSLAANLASLLDPSNAPADWEYLPEFYNLYQENNDFIGYIKIDDTKVEYPVVQTAKENGKGYAGQYYLRKDYYGNYSMYGTPFVDYRCDVTPKNQSKNIIIYGHNIYDDGQMFSDLVKYRKLSFYKEHPVIRFDSLYERNEWLVVGVIVTNAYAKDGPVWDYHNFIDGTDSETADFVEQIKKRTLIVTGTEFDESDNYLTLSTCCYDFTDARMVIIARQLRD
;
A
#
# COMPACT_ATOMS: atom_id res chain seq x y z
N ILE A 1 25.73 24.41 4.62
CA ILE A 1 27.05 24.25 5.31
C ILE A 1 26.84 23.59 6.67
N GLN A 2 25.88 24.02 7.52
CA GLN A 2 25.63 23.46 8.85
C GLN A 2 25.17 21.98 8.85
N ARG A 3 24.45 21.52 7.83
CA ARG A 3 24.00 20.12 7.73
C ARG A 3 25.14 19.13 7.46
N VAL A 4 26.18 19.57 6.78
CA VAL A 4 27.39 18.77 6.50
C VAL A 4 28.24 18.58 7.77
N GLU A 5 28.26 19.55 8.68
CA GLU A 5 29.02 19.46 9.95
C GLU A 5 28.37 18.51 10.95
N ILE A 6 27.01 18.47 11.04
CA ILE A 6 26.30 17.47 11.86
C ILE A 6 26.63 16.05 11.39
N MET A 7 26.65 15.86 10.08
CA MET A 7 26.98 14.56 9.49
C MET A 7 28.44 14.19 9.68
N ARG A 8 29.40 15.13 9.59
CA ARG A 8 30.82 14.90 9.86
C ARG A 8 31.09 14.54 11.33
N ALA A 9 30.39 15.19 12.26
CA ALA A 9 30.53 14.86 13.69
C ALA A 9 30.02 13.45 14.04
N ALA A 10 28.99 12.95 13.28
CA ALA A 10 28.47 11.60 13.41
C ALA A 10 29.39 10.52 12.78
N MET A 11 30.31 10.93 11.90
CA MET A 11 31.11 10.06 11.01
C MET A 11 32.48 9.64 11.54
N ALA A 12 32.76 9.75 12.83
CA ALA A 12 34.05 9.34 13.40
C ALA A 12 34.37 7.83 13.27
N ASN A 13 33.72 7.12 12.34
CA ASN A 13 33.92 5.70 12.07
C ASN A 13 33.96 5.42 10.55
N GLU A 14 35.06 4.90 10.05
CA GLU A 14 35.40 4.66 8.63
C GLU A 14 34.32 3.90 7.81
N TYR A 15 33.43 3.15 8.50
CA TYR A 15 32.33 2.40 7.89
C TYR A 15 31.12 3.26 7.54
N MET A 16 30.90 4.37 8.22
CA MET A 16 29.77 5.27 7.96
C MET A 16 30.05 6.26 6.82
N GLU A 17 31.32 6.56 6.52
CA GLU A 17 31.69 7.48 5.43
C GLU A 17 31.22 7.00 4.04
N SER A 18 31.24 5.69 3.79
CA SER A 18 30.79 5.14 2.49
C SER A 18 29.26 5.22 2.29
N TYR A 19 28.48 5.21 3.37
CA TYR A 19 27.02 5.31 3.32
C TYR A 19 26.50 6.75 3.25
N LEU A 20 27.25 7.69 3.81
CA LEU A 20 26.86 9.09 3.87
C LEU A 20 27.51 9.94 2.76
N GLY A 21 28.54 9.45 2.09
CA GLY A 21 29.15 10.09 0.92
C GLY A 21 28.19 10.34 -0.25
N ALA A 22 27.12 9.56 -0.34
CA ALA A 22 26.04 9.76 -1.31
C ALA A 22 25.17 11.00 -1.05
N LEU A 23 25.24 11.59 0.15
CA LEU A 23 24.41 12.73 0.56
C LEU A 23 25.06 14.09 0.27
N GLN A 24 26.34 14.15 -0.11
CA GLN A 24 27.05 15.40 -0.44
C GLN A 24 26.55 16.09 -1.73
N GLY A 25 25.79 15.39 -2.57
CA GLY A 25 25.25 15.91 -3.84
C GLY A 25 23.76 16.23 -3.84
N VAL A 26 23.06 16.09 -2.73
CA VAL A 26 21.59 16.28 -2.72
C VAL A 26 21.25 17.72 -2.42
N GLU A 27 21.10 18.51 -3.46
CA GLU A 27 20.51 19.84 -3.38
C GLU A 27 19.05 19.75 -2.93
N ARG A 28 18.77 20.39 -1.78
CA ARG A 28 17.47 20.77 -1.23
C ARG A 28 16.35 19.71 -1.30
N TRP A 29 16.16 19.03 -0.19
CA TRP A 29 14.94 18.28 0.11
C TRP A 29 13.76 19.26 0.16
N GLN A 30 12.89 19.23 -0.84
CA GLN A 30 11.72 20.09 -0.88
C GLN A 30 10.56 19.41 -0.15
N ILE A 31 10.44 19.67 1.16
CA ILE A 31 9.16 19.46 1.83
C ILE A 31 8.25 20.64 1.43
N PRO A 32 7.02 20.40 0.97
CA PRO A 32 6.09 21.46 0.61
C PRO A 32 5.92 22.47 1.75
N GLU A 33 6.02 23.76 1.44
CA GLU A 33 6.02 24.82 2.46
C GLU A 33 4.72 24.85 3.28
N LYS A 34 3.60 24.45 2.70
CA LYS A 34 2.31 24.25 3.37
C LYS A 34 2.37 23.21 4.49
N LEU A 35 3.17 22.14 4.35
CA LEU A 35 3.36 21.12 5.38
C LEU A 35 4.34 21.61 6.46
N LEU A 36 5.38 22.34 6.08
CA LEU A 36 6.31 22.95 7.03
C LEU A 36 5.64 24.03 7.89
N SER A 37 4.71 24.80 7.34
CA SER A 37 3.94 25.80 8.10
C SER A 37 2.97 25.16 9.08
N ARG A 38 2.45 23.96 8.78
CA ARG A 38 1.49 23.24 9.63
C ARG A 38 2.16 22.49 10.78
N HIS A 39 3.33 21.88 10.55
CA HIS A 39 3.99 20.98 11.50
C HIS A 39 5.25 21.57 12.14
N GLY A 40 5.72 22.74 11.66
CA GLY A 40 6.94 23.38 12.09
C GLY A 40 8.19 22.83 11.41
N LYS A 41 9.14 23.71 11.07
CA LYS A 41 10.39 23.33 10.39
C LYS A 41 11.32 22.50 11.27
N ASN A 42 11.23 22.69 12.58
CA ASN A 42 12.06 22.07 13.61
C ASN A 42 11.18 21.22 14.54
N SER A 43 10.65 20.14 14.01
CA SER A 43 9.71 19.26 14.71
C SER A 43 10.07 17.79 14.50
N GLU A 44 9.58 16.94 15.38
CA GLU A 44 9.66 15.50 15.27
C GLU A 44 9.11 15.01 13.93
N TRP A 45 7.95 15.53 13.51
CA TRP A 45 7.35 15.21 12.24
C TRP A 45 8.27 15.53 11.06
N THR A 46 8.93 16.69 11.07
CA THR A 46 9.84 17.10 9.99
C THR A 46 11.08 16.22 9.95
N ALA A 47 11.62 15.84 11.12
CA ALA A 47 12.74 14.88 11.21
C ALA A 47 12.34 13.52 10.63
N ALA A 48 11.15 13.03 10.97
CA ALA A 48 10.58 11.79 10.48
C ALA A 48 10.44 11.74 8.95
N VAL A 49 9.83 12.78 8.38
CA VAL A 49 9.65 12.90 6.91
C VAL A 49 11.02 12.95 6.20
N LEU A 50 11.97 13.70 6.73
CA LEU A 50 13.32 13.79 6.15
C LEU A 50 14.06 12.44 6.20
N ALA A 51 13.96 11.68 7.29
CA ALA A 51 14.57 10.35 7.37
C ALA A 51 13.98 9.39 6.33
N GLY A 52 12.66 9.38 6.17
CA GLY A 52 11.97 8.58 5.15
C GLY A 52 12.33 8.97 3.71
N GLU A 53 12.43 10.28 3.45
CA GLU A 53 12.86 10.77 2.13
C GLU A 53 14.33 10.39 1.82
N VAL A 54 15.20 10.33 2.83
CA VAL A 54 16.57 9.83 2.66
C VAL A 54 16.55 8.40 2.14
N CYS A 55 15.78 7.51 2.74
CA CYS A 55 15.63 6.13 2.27
C CYS A 55 15.13 6.08 0.82
N LYS A 56 14.05 6.79 0.52
CA LYS A 56 13.43 6.76 -0.82
C LYS A 56 14.34 7.27 -1.93
N LYS A 57 15.01 8.42 -1.71
CA LYS A 57 15.80 9.06 -2.77
C LYS A 57 17.19 8.50 -2.92
N SER A 58 17.79 8.01 -1.85
CA SER A 58 19.15 7.45 -1.88
C SER A 58 19.17 5.93 -2.06
N GLY A 59 18.01 5.27 -2.00
CA GLY A 59 17.92 3.81 -2.11
C GLY A 59 18.62 3.05 -0.97
N VAL A 60 18.83 3.72 0.17
CA VAL A 60 19.48 3.11 1.34
C VAL A 60 18.45 2.45 2.25
N SER A 61 18.87 1.38 2.93
CA SER A 61 17.98 0.63 3.82
C SER A 61 17.66 1.39 5.12
N ILE A 62 18.55 2.26 5.56
CA ILE A 62 18.41 3.06 6.79
C ILE A 62 18.67 4.53 6.46
N GLY A 63 17.71 5.40 6.76
CA GLY A 63 17.82 6.85 6.63
C GLY A 63 17.79 7.51 8.00
N ALA A 64 18.62 8.51 8.21
CA ALA A 64 18.64 9.30 9.44
C ALA A 64 18.52 10.79 9.14
N ALA A 65 17.81 11.53 9.98
CA ALA A 65 17.67 12.97 9.87
C ALA A 65 17.69 13.65 11.25
N VAL A 66 18.13 14.90 11.24
CA VAL A 66 18.13 15.78 12.43
C VAL A 66 17.49 17.10 12.05
N THR A 67 16.56 17.58 12.88
CA THR A 67 15.99 18.93 12.75
C THR A 67 16.13 19.71 14.05
N SER A 68 16.52 20.97 13.95
CA SER A 68 16.61 21.89 15.10
C SER A 68 16.67 23.33 14.61
N ASP A 69 16.25 24.26 15.46
CA ASP A 69 16.62 25.66 15.36
C ASP A 69 17.93 25.89 16.13
N PHE A 70 19.05 25.72 15.46
CA PHE A 70 20.37 25.89 16.07
C PHE A 70 20.69 27.35 16.47
N THR A 71 19.77 28.28 16.25
CA THR A 71 19.83 29.64 16.84
C THR A 71 19.21 29.66 18.24
N ARG A 72 18.50 28.61 18.63
CA ARG A 72 17.87 28.40 19.94
C ARG A 72 18.22 27.02 20.50
N PRO A 73 19.44 26.77 20.93
CA PRO A 73 19.86 25.45 21.37
C PRO A 73 19.04 24.88 22.53
N GLN A 74 18.46 25.73 23.36
CA GLN A 74 17.59 25.36 24.48
C GLN A 74 16.32 24.62 24.02
N ASP A 75 15.87 24.79 22.78
CA ASP A 75 14.70 24.09 22.25
C ASP A 75 14.98 22.62 21.90
N GLY A 76 16.27 22.27 21.83
CA GLY A 76 16.76 20.92 21.52
C GLY A 76 16.72 20.60 20.03
N ALA A 77 17.01 19.34 19.70
CA ALA A 77 16.97 18.81 18.34
C ALA A 77 16.10 17.55 18.28
N PHE A 78 15.44 17.32 17.18
CA PHE A 78 14.73 16.06 16.91
C PHE A 78 15.58 15.21 15.96
N VAL A 79 15.81 13.97 16.37
CA VAL A 79 16.51 12.94 15.61
C VAL A 79 15.49 11.92 15.15
N ALA A 80 15.56 11.51 13.90
CA ALA A 80 14.74 10.45 13.36
C ALA A 80 15.57 9.45 12.58
N VAL A 81 15.24 8.17 12.69
CA VAL A 81 15.81 7.07 11.90
C VAL A 81 14.65 6.29 11.29
N CYS A 82 14.75 6.00 10.00
CA CYS A 82 13.77 5.24 9.23
C CYS A 82 14.44 4.01 8.63
N MET A 83 13.74 2.86 8.68
CA MET A 83 14.14 1.64 7.99
C MET A 83 12.88 0.94 7.44
N GLY A 84 12.72 0.95 6.12
CA GLY A 84 11.47 0.55 5.47
C GLY A 84 10.32 1.44 5.94
N ASP A 85 9.25 0.85 6.44
CA ASP A 85 8.09 1.55 6.98
C ASP A 85 8.20 1.86 8.49
N ASN A 86 9.27 1.41 9.14
CA ASN A 86 9.48 1.64 10.56
C ASN A 86 10.23 2.95 10.79
N LEU A 87 9.81 3.69 11.80
CA LEU A 87 10.33 5.01 12.14
C LEU A 87 10.58 5.10 13.65
N TRP A 88 11.77 5.61 14.03
CA TRP A 88 12.15 5.90 15.40
C TRP A 88 12.50 7.38 15.51
N THR A 89 11.97 8.04 16.51
CA THR A 89 12.20 9.47 16.74
C THR A 89 12.56 9.72 18.20
N GLU A 90 13.48 10.67 18.42
CA GLU A 90 13.88 11.10 19.76
C GLU A 90 14.15 12.60 19.80
N LYS A 91 13.96 13.21 20.97
CA LYS A 91 14.35 14.59 21.24
C LYS A 91 15.66 14.60 22.01
N VAL A 92 16.65 15.35 21.51
CA VAL A 92 17.95 15.56 22.14
C VAL A 92 17.99 16.97 22.71
N THR A 93 18.36 17.10 23.99
CA THR A 93 18.54 18.38 24.68
C THR A 93 19.94 18.42 25.31
N VAL A 94 20.47 19.61 25.43
CA VAL A 94 21.76 19.86 26.14
C VAL A 94 21.51 20.72 27.37
N SER A 95 22.37 20.60 28.35
CA SER A 95 22.24 21.32 29.63
C SER A 95 22.65 22.78 29.53
N GLU A 96 23.55 23.09 28.65
CA GLU A 96 24.02 24.46 28.37
C GLU A 96 23.39 24.94 27.05
N ASN A 97 23.16 26.25 26.94
CA ASN A 97 22.64 26.86 25.72
C ASN A 97 23.73 26.99 24.64
N ASP A 98 24.43 25.86 24.39
CA ASP A 98 25.56 25.77 23.47
C ASP A 98 25.13 25.06 22.18
N ARG A 99 25.26 25.78 21.08
CA ARG A 99 24.94 25.32 19.75
C ARG A 99 25.86 24.17 19.29
N GLU A 100 27.13 24.24 19.56
CA GLU A 100 28.11 23.23 19.13
C GLU A 100 27.89 21.92 19.90
N GLU A 101 27.60 22.01 21.18
CA GLU A 101 27.24 20.86 22.02
C GLU A 101 25.95 20.19 21.49
N LEU A 102 24.91 20.97 21.14
CA LEU A 102 23.67 20.42 20.61
C LEU A 102 23.90 19.73 19.25
N ILE A 103 24.70 20.32 18.36
CA ILE A 103 25.04 19.71 17.06
C ILE A 103 25.77 18.38 17.27
N ALA A 104 26.75 18.35 18.15
CA ALA A 104 27.53 17.15 18.45
C ALA A 104 26.66 16.06 19.10
N ALA A 105 25.85 16.43 20.09
CA ALA A 105 24.96 15.51 20.79
C ALA A 105 23.90 14.91 19.84
N ALA A 106 23.24 15.73 19.01
CA ALA A 106 22.26 15.28 18.05
C ALA A 106 22.86 14.36 16.98
N GLY A 107 24.05 14.71 16.46
CA GLY A 107 24.77 13.87 15.49
C GLY A 107 25.16 12.52 16.08
N LYS A 108 25.73 12.53 17.32
CA LYS A 108 26.07 11.31 18.03
C LYS A 108 24.86 10.42 18.31
N ARG A 109 23.75 11.00 18.71
CA ARG A 109 22.50 10.25 18.96
C ARG A 109 21.90 9.68 17.67
N ALA A 110 21.90 10.42 16.58
CA ALA A 110 21.44 9.94 15.28
C ALA A 110 22.25 8.70 14.83
N ALA A 111 23.56 8.74 14.96
CA ALA A 111 24.42 7.61 14.63
C ALA A 111 24.24 6.42 15.59
N ALA A 112 24.00 6.67 16.88
CA ALA A 112 23.73 5.62 17.86
C ALA A 112 22.38 4.94 17.56
N LEU A 113 21.33 5.71 17.35
CA LEU A 113 20.00 5.22 17.05
C LEU A 113 19.98 4.41 15.72
N ALA A 114 20.69 4.87 14.70
CA ALA A 114 20.82 4.12 13.45
C ALA A 114 21.53 2.76 13.65
N ARG A 115 22.53 2.68 14.55
CA ARG A 115 23.19 1.42 14.91
C ARG A 115 22.29 0.50 15.73
N GLU A 116 21.53 1.03 16.66
CA GLU A 116 20.56 0.28 17.46
C GLU A 116 19.49 -0.35 16.55
N VAL A 117 18.96 0.42 15.60
CA VAL A 117 18.02 -0.07 14.60
C VAL A 117 18.65 -1.14 13.71
N ALA A 118 19.86 -0.92 13.21
CA ALA A 118 20.59 -1.91 12.41
C ALA A 118 20.87 -3.23 13.17
N ALA A 119 21.20 -3.13 14.45
CA ALA A 119 21.46 -4.29 15.30
C ALA A 119 20.19 -5.10 15.64
N ALA A 120 19.04 -4.43 15.71
CA ALA A 120 17.75 -5.06 15.98
C ALA A 120 17.22 -5.87 14.76
N TYR A 121 17.75 -5.62 13.56
CA TYR A 121 17.32 -6.27 12.32
C TYR A 121 18.51 -6.82 11.51
N PRO A 122 19.21 -7.85 12.02
CA PRO A 122 20.46 -8.37 11.43
C PRO A 122 20.28 -8.95 10.02
N SER A 123 19.12 -9.46 9.69
CA SER A 123 18.84 -10.04 8.37
C SER A 123 18.88 -9.02 7.21
N VAL A 124 18.64 -7.74 7.49
CA VAL A 124 18.76 -6.67 6.50
C VAL A 124 20.23 -6.29 6.28
N MET A 125 21.08 -6.45 7.31
CA MET A 125 22.50 -6.12 7.27
C MET A 125 23.34 -7.22 6.60
N GLU A 126 23.00 -8.49 6.75
CA GLU A 126 23.75 -9.59 6.13
C GLU A 126 23.75 -9.49 4.59
N GLY A 127 22.62 -9.11 3.98
CA GLY A 127 22.54 -8.84 2.56
C GLY A 127 23.45 -7.68 2.09
N ALA A 128 23.51 -6.61 2.87
CA ALA A 128 24.30 -5.43 2.55
C ALA A 128 25.81 -5.63 2.83
N VAL A 129 26.17 -6.27 3.93
CA VAL A 129 27.58 -6.54 4.32
C VAL A 129 28.23 -7.55 3.38
N SER A 130 27.52 -8.59 2.93
CA SER A 130 28.07 -9.54 1.97
C SER A 130 28.36 -8.90 0.61
N LEU A 131 27.53 -7.91 0.20
CA LEU A 131 27.76 -7.15 -1.03
C LEU A 131 28.97 -6.23 -0.94
N ILE A 132 29.23 -5.60 0.22
CA ILE A 132 30.34 -4.65 0.46
C ILE A 132 31.66 -5.36 0.69
N ALA A 133 31.68 -6.47 1.41
CA ALA A 133 32.89 -7.27 1.58
C ALA A 133 33.44 -7.80 0.25
N SER A 134 32.56 -8.01 -0.74
CA SER A 134 32.97 -8.43 -2.08
C SER A 134 33.55 -7.29 -2.94
N VAL A 135 33.25 -6.02 -2.61
CA VAL A 135 33.68 -4.83 -3.38
C VAL A 135 34.93 -4.18 -2.82
N SER A 136 35.24 -4.33 -1.50
CA SER A 136 36.34 -3.62 -0.83
C SER A 136 37.70 -4.36 -0.82
N GLY A 137 37.90 -5.36 -1.67
CA GLY A 137 39.20 -6.02 -1.86
C GLY A 137 40.27 -5.04 -2.32
N LYS A 138 41.19 -4.65 -1.42
CA LYS A 138 42.33 -3.76 -1.68
C LYS A 138 43.15 -4.27 -2.90
N SER A 139 42.98 -3.65 -4.04
CA SER A 139 43.83 -3.87 -5.21
C SER A 139 45.13 -3.08 -5.04
N LYS A 140 46.21 -3.77 -4.66
CA LYS A 140 47.57 -3.26 -4.86
C LYS A 140 47.92 -3.32 -6.31
N PHE A 141 47.92 -2.19 -6.96
CA PHE A 141 48.47 -2.04 -8.33
C PHE A 141 49.93 -2.36 -8.34
N LYS A 142 50.33 -3.50 -8.91
CA LYS A 142 51.70 -3.75 -9.39
C LYS A 142 51.64 -3.70 -10.92
N THR A 143 52.18 -2.62 -11.47
CA THR A 143 52.53 -2.54 -12.87
C THR A 143 53.74 -3.44 -13.16
N SER A 144 53.55 -4.54 -13.89
CA SER A 144 54.63 -5.21 -14.58
C SER A 144 54.31 -5.21 -16.08
N LYS A 145 55.13 -4.46 -16.83
CA LYS A 145 55.24 -4.59 -18.27
C LYS A 145 55.99 -5.88 -18.58
N THR A 146 55.36 -6.79 -19.30
CA THR A 146 56.04 -7.67 -20.24
C THR A 146 55.04 -8.10 -21.31
N GLY A 147 55.43 -7.90 -22.55
CA GLY A 147 54.58 -8.12 -23.72
C GLY A 147 54.45 -9.61 -24.11
N SER A 148 53.46 -9.85 -24.85
CA SER A 148 53.34 -10.69 -26.03
C SER A 148 51.94 -11.31 -26.11
N GLY A 149 51.29 -11.16 -27.26
CA GLY A 149 50.09 -11.91 -27.63
C GLY A 149 48.77 -11.32 -27.17
N GLU A 150 48.27 -10.29 -27.88
CA GLU A 150 46.93 -9.76 -27.68
C GLU A 150 45.86 -10.79 -28.05
N HIS A 151 45.50 -11.64 -27.13
CA HIS A 151 44.16 -12.24 -27.16
C HIS A 151 43.16 -11.18 -26.65
N LYS A 152 42.35 -10.62 -27.56
CA LYS A 152 41.25 -9.71 -27.20
C LYS A 152 40.26 -10.45 -26.31
N THR A 153 40.44 -10.35 -24.99
CA THR A 153 39.48 -10.84 -24.03
C THR A 153 38.29 -9.91 -24.01
N SER A 154 37.08 -10.45 -24.05
CA SER A 154 35.87 -9.64 -23.90
C SER A 154 35.91 -8.88 -22.58
N ARG A 155 35.51 -7.59 -22.59
CA ARG A 155 35.49 -6.73 -21.41
C ARG A 155 34.50 -7.21 -20.34
N PHE A 156 33.45 -7.92 -20.73
CA PHE A 156 32.30 -8.30 -19.87
C PHE A 156 32.13 -9.80 -19.69
N ILE A 157 32.65 -10.62 -20.60
CA ILE A 157 32.46 -12.10 -20.54
C ILE A 157 33.71 -12.74 -19.94
N PRO A 158 33.57 -13.62 -18.94
CA PRO A 158 34.69 -14.38 -18.36
C PRO A 158 35.41 -15.22 -19.42
N SER A 159 36.72 -15.18 -19.41
CA SER A 159 37.58 -15.94 -20.33
C SER A 159 38.57 -16.82 -19.54
N LYS A 160 39.06 -17.88 -20.16
CA LYS A 160 40.14 -18.71 -19.58
C LYS A 160 41.46 -17.95 -19.39
N TYR A 161 41.63 -16.83 -20.08
CA TYR A 161 42.83 -15.97 -20.03
C TYR A 161 42.70 -14.88 -18.96
N ASP A 162 41.55 -14.71 -18.31
CA ASP A 162 41.36 -13.75 -17.25
C ASP A 162 42.12 -14.19 -15.98
N THR A 163 42.65 -13.22 -15.25
CA THR A 163 43.12 -13.46 -13.89
C THR A 163 41.94 -13.87 -13.01
N LYS A 164 42.20 -14.53 -11.83
CA LYS A 164 41.14 -14.91 -10.90
C LYS A 164 40.29 -13.72 -10.51
N GLY A 165 40.90 -12.56 -10.24
CA GLY A 165 40.16 -11.32 -9.84
C GLY A 165 39.29 -10.77 -10.97
N GLU A 166 39.78 -10.76 -12.21
CA GLU A 166 39.04 -10.31 -13.39
C GLU A 166 37.85 -11.21 -13.68
N ARG A 167 38.04 -12.52 -13.54
CA ARG A 167 36.97 -13.51 -13.74
C ARG A 167 35.88 -13.33 -12.71
N VAL A 168 36.23 -13.15 -11.42
CA VAL A 168 35.26 -12.88 -10.35
C VAL A 168 34.49 -11.59 -10.63
N ARG A 169 35.20 -10.49 -10.99
CA ARG A 169 34.54 -9.22 -11.33
C ARG A 169 33.52 -9.37 -12.48
N LYS A 170 33.89 -10.09 -13.54
CA LYS A 170 33.00 -10.32 -14.68
C LYS A 170 31.79 -11.19 -14.32
N ILE A 171 32.01 -12.22 -13.47
CA ILE A 171 30.92 -13.08 -12.97
C ILE A 171 29.94 -12.25 -12.11
N VAL A 172 30.47 -11.44 -11.18
CA VAL A 172 29.64 -10.55 -10.35
C VAL A 172 28.85 -9.56 -11.21
N PHE A 173 29.51 -8.95 -12.22
CA PHE A 173 28.82 -8.06 -13.15
C PHE A 173 27.66 -8.76 -13.87
N ILE A 174 27.89 -9.97 -14.42
CA ILE A 174 26.83 -10.73 -15.08
C ILE A 174 25.70 -11.07 -14.10
N ALA A 175 26.03 -11.48 -12.86
CA ALA A 175 25.02 -11.74 -11.83
C ALA A 175 24.18 -10.49 -11.53
N CYS A 176 24.81 -9.33 -11.37
CA CYS A 176 24.08 -8.06 -11.18
C CYS A 176 23.16 -7.72 -12.37
N VAL A 177 23.64 -7.93 -13.60
CA VAL A 177 22.82 -7.71 -14.81
C VAL A 177 21.62 -8.66 -14.84
N LEU A 178 21.82 -9.94 -14.49
CA LEU A 178 20.73 -10.92 -14.44
C LEU A 178 19.68 -10.55 -13.37
N VAL A 179 20.11 -10.15 -12.18
CA VAL A 179 19.21 -9.65 -11.13
C VAL A 179 18.45 -8.43 -11.60
N PHE A 180 19.15 -7.45 -12.21
CA PHE A 180 18.50 -6.25 -12.75
C PHE A 180 17.45 -6.59 -13.80
N LEU A 181 17.78 -7.46 -14.76
CA LEU A 181 16.83 -7.89 -15.79
C LEU A 181 15.63 -8.65 -15.20
N SER A 182 15.86 -9.48 -14.17
CA SER A 182 14.77 -10.16 -13.44
C SER A 182 13.85 -9.16 -12.74
N CYS A 183 14.41 -8.17 -12.05
CA CYS A 183 13.62 -7.10 -11.41
C CYS A 183 12.83 -6.29 -12.44
N MET A 184 13.47 -5.92 -13.55
CA MET A 184 12.80 -5.21 -14.66
C MET A 184 11.67 -6.04 -15.26
N GLY A 185 11.89 -7.34 -15.47
CA GLY A 185 10.85 -8.27 -15.93
C GLY A 185 9.66 -8.31 -14.96
N TYR A 186 9.94 -8.46 -13.67
CA TYR A 186 8.89 -8.44 -12.63
C TYR A 186 8.09 -7.14 -12.60
N LEU A 187 8.78 -5.98 -12.64
CA LEU A 187 8.11 -4.67 -12.68
C LEU A 187 7.28 -4.50 -13.95
N SER A 188 7.78 -4.96 -15.09
CA SER A 188 7.05 -4.91 -16.35
C SER A 188 5.77 -5.72 -16.32
N THR A 189 5.77 -6.92 -15.71
CA THR A 189 4.54 -7.72 -15.56
C THR A 189 3.52 -7.01 -14.67
N LYS A 190 3.96 -6.42 -13.55
CA LYS A 190 3.09 -5.65 -12.65
C LYS A 190 2.44 -4.45 -13.33
N LEU A 191 3.24 -3.69 -14.09
CA LEU A 191 2.72 -2.55 -14.86
C LEU A 191 1.74 -2.99 -15.94
N PHE A 192 2.05 -4.07 -16.65
CA PHE A 192 1.19 -4.63 -17.67
C PHE A 192 -0.16 -5.08 -17.09
N ASP A 193 -0.15 -5.81 -15.97
CA ASP A 193 -1.36 -6.24 -15.27
C ASP A 193 -2.21 -5.04 -14.84
N SER A 194 -1.58 -3.98 -14.30
CA SER A 194 -2.27 -2.76 -13.88
C SER A 194 -2.93 -2.02 -15.05
N VAL A 195 -2.21 -1.87 -16.17
CA VAL A 195 -2.74 -1.22 -17.37
C VAL A 195 -3.88 -2.03 -17.97
N ASN A 196 -3.72 -3.35 -18.07
CA ASN A 196 -4.76 -4.23 -18.59
C ASN A 196 -6.02 -4.19 -17.74
N HIS A 197 -5.89 -4.19 -16.41
CA HIS A 197 -7.05 -4.10 -15.53
C HIS A 197 -7.80 -2.77 -15.69
N ARG A 198 -7.07 -1.64 -15.76
CA ARG A 198 -7.69 -0.32 -16.03
C ARG A 198 -8.38 -0.27 -17.37
N SER A 199 -7.76 -0.82 -18.41
CA SER A 199 -8.36 -0.92 -19.74
C SER A 199 -9.63 -1.78 -19.70
N LEU A 200 -9.59 -2.92 -19.01
CA LEU A 200 -10.73 -3.79 -18.82
C LEU A 200 -11.88 -3.05 -18.09
N ALA A 201 -11.58 -2.39 -16.98
CA ALA A 201 -12.59 -1.63 -16.22
C ALA A 201 -13.23 -0.52 -17.09
N ALA A 202 -12.42 0.23 -17.85
CA ALA A 202 -12.92 1.25 -18.77
C ALA A 202 -13.77 0.67 -19.89
N ASN A 203 -13.37 -0.48 -20.46
CA ASN A 203 -14.16 -1.18 -21.49
C ASN A 203 -15.50 -1.65 -20.92
N LEU A 204 -15.52 -2.23 -19.72
CA LEU A 204 -16.75 -2.67 -19.08
C LEU A 204 -17.68 -1.50 -18.75
N ALA A 205 -17.13 -0.36 -18.29
CA ALA A 205 -17.92 0.86 -18.10
C ALA A 205 -18.51 1.40 -19.40
N SER A 206 -17.83 1.24 -20.54
CA SER A 206 -18.34 1.65 -21.85
C SER A 206 -19.48 0.77 -22.37
N LEU A 207 -19.71 -0.41 -21.78
CA LEU A 207 -20.84 -1.28 -22.10
C LEU A 207 -22.15 -0.82 -21.42
N LEU A 208 -22.10 0.14 -20.50
CA LEU A 208 -23.28 0.75 -19.89
C LEU A 208 -24.01 1.64 -20.92
N ASP A 209 -24.83 1.01 -21.75
CA ASP A 209 -25.57 1.68 -22.84
C ASP A 209 -27.00 1.13 -22.94
N PRO A 210 -28.00 1.94 -22.58
CA PRO A 210 -29.39 1.52 -22.62
C PRO A 210 -29.94 1.35 -24.05
N SER A 211 -29.26 1.87 -25.07
CA SER A 211 -29.73 1.87 -26.44
C SER A 211 -29.75 0.49 -27.11
N ASN A 212 -28.96 -0.45 -26.58
CA ASN A 212 -28.83 -1.80 -27.13
C ASN A 212 -29.83 -2.81 -26.54
N ALA A 213 -30.56 -2.44 -25.49
CA ALA A 213 -31.48 -3.33 -24.83
C ALA A 213 -32.74 -3.55 -25.73
N PRO A 214 -33.14 -4.80 -26.02
CA PRO A 214 -34.36 -5.08 -26.76
C PRO A 214 -35.60 -4.73 -25.93
N ALA A 215 -36.73 -4.52 -26.60
CA ALA A 215 -37.97 -4.07 -25.95
C ALA A 215 -38.56 -5.06 -24.92
N ASP A 216 -38.20 -6.32 -25.02
CA ASP A 216 -38.61 -7.41 -24.13
C ASP A 216 -37.59 -7.69 -23.01
N TRP A 217 -36.54 -6.83 -22.86
CA TRP A 217 -35.58 -6.91 -21.76
C TRP A 217 -36.25 -6.49 -20.46
N GLU A 218 -36.25 -7.38 -19.46
CA GLU A 218 -37.00 -7.19 -18.20
C GLU A 218 -36.21 -6.43 -17.10
N TYR A 219 -34.93 -6.17 -17.35
CA TYR A 219 -34.00 -5.57 -16.34
C TYR A 219 -33.62 -4.14 -16.73
N LEU A 220 -32.76 -3.50 -15.96
CA LEU A 220 -32.25 -2.17 -16.27
C LEU A 220 -31.58 -2.16 -17.66
N PRO A 221 -32.02 -1.31 -18.60
CA PRO A 221 -31.60 -1.38 -20.00
C PRO A 221 -30.10 -1.13 -20.19
N GLU A 222 -29.44 -0.31 -19.36
CA GLU A 222 -28.03 -0.04 -19.41
C GLU A 222 -27.16 -1.26 -19.10
N PHE A 223 -27.71 -2.31 -18.50
CA PHE A 223 -26.99 -3.51 -18.11
C PHE A 223 -27.08 -4.64 -19.14
N TYR A 224 -27.82 -4.45 -20.20
CA TYR A 224 -28.02 -5.47 -21.24
C TYR A 224 -26.68 -6.00 -21.78
N ASN A 225 -25.79 -5.13 -22.24
CA ASN A 225 -24.53 -5.57 -22.82
C ASN A 225 -23.61 -6.28 -21.79
N LEU A 226 -23.55 -5.77 -20.56
CA LEU A 226 -22.78 -6.44 -19.50
C LEU A 226 -23.32 -7.85 -19.23
N TYR A 227 -24.62 -8.00 -19.12
CA TYR A 227 -25.24 -9.30 -18.90
C TYR A 227 -25.02 -10.27 -20.07
N GLN A 228 -25.01 -9.80 -21.31
CA GLN A 228 -24.72 -10.64 -22.49
C GLN A 228 -23.27 -11.15 -22.48
N GLU A 229 -22.33 -10.34 -21.99
CA GLU A 229 -20.91 -10.73 -21.86
C GLU A 229 -20.68 -11.73 -20.71
N ASN A 230 -21.45 -11.63 -19.62
CA ASN A 230 -21.35 -12.52 -18.48
C ASN A 230 -22.69 -12.65 -17.73
N ASN A 231 -23.32 -13.81 -17.79
CA ASN A 231 -24.60 -14.08 -17.13
C ASN A 231 -24.52 -14.18 -15.60
N ASP A 232 -23.31 -14.23 -15.01
CA ASP A 232 -23.12 -14.10 -13.57
C ASP A 232 -23.18 -12.61 -13.11
N PHE A 233 -23.33 -11.64 -14.03
CA PHE A 233 -23.52 -10.22 -13.73
C PHE A 233 -24.82 -10.00 -12.94
N ILE A 234 -24.73 -9.25 -11.83
CA ILE A 234 -25.87 -9.02 -10.94
C ILE A 234 -26.09 -7.55 -10.59
N GLY A 235 -25.15 -6.67 -10.92
CA GLY A 235 -25.26 -5.25 -10.66
C GLY A 235 -23.97 -4.48 -10.91
N TYR A 236 -24.01 -3.19 -10.62
CA TYR A 236 -22.90 -2.28 -10.80
C TYR A 236 -22.69 -1.42 -9.55
N ILE A 237 -21.46 -1.37 -9.04
CA ILE A 237 -21.13 -0.56 -7.87
C ILE A 237 -20.32 0.68 -8.26
N LYS A 238 -20.68 1.82 -7.68
CA LYS A 238 -19.97 3.08 -7.89
C LYS A 238 -19.94 3.93 -6.62
N ILE A 239 -18.78 4.53 -6.35
CA ILE A 239 -18.61 5.59 -5.37
C ILE A 239 -18.02 6.78 -6.12
N ASP A 240 -18.78 7.87 -6.22
CA ASP A 240 -18.37 9.03 -7.02
C ASP A 240 -17.02 9.60 -6.56
N ASP A 241 -16.24 10.11 -7.51
CA ASP A 241 -14.91 10.67 -7.31
C ASP A 241 -13.88 9.73 -6.67
N THR A 242 -14.14 8.40 -6.75
CA THR A 242 -13.21 7.35 -6.32
C THR A 242 -12.91 6.39 -7.48
N LYS A 243 -12.05 5.40 -7.22
CA LYS A 243 -11.78 4.32 -8.18
C LYS A 243 -12.74 3.13 -8.07
N VAL A 244 -13.71 3.20 -7.16
CA VAL A 244 -14.72 2.15 -7.01
C VAL A 244 -15.81 2.37 -8.05
N GLU A 245 -15.62 1.76 -9.21
CA GLU A 245 -16.57 1.77 -10.32
C GLU A 245 -16.42 0.47 -11.12
N TYR A 246 -17.24 -0.53 -10.77
CA TYR A 246 -17.07 -1.91 -11.28
C TYR A 246 -18.40 -2.64 -11.47
N PRO A 247 -18.50 -3.52 -12.49
CA PRO A 247 -19.53 -4.55 -12.51
C PRO A 247 -19.35 -5.50 -11.32
N VAL A 248 -20.46 -5.97 -10.82
CA VAL A 248 -20.54 -6.92 -9.70
C VAL A 248 -21.19 -8.20 -10.20
N VAL A 249 -20.62 -9.32 -9.83
CA VAL A 249 -21.07 -10.65 -10.24
C VAL A 249 -21.55 -11.46 -9.04
N GLN A 250 -22.35 -12.50 -9.30
CA GLN A 250 -22.74 -13.46 -8.26
C GLN A 250 -22.77 -14.86 -8.82
N THR A 251 -22.18 -15.82 -8.12
CA THR A 251 -22.21 -17.23 -8.48
C THR A 251 -21.98 -18.12 -7.28
N ALA A 252 -22.58 -19.28 -7.24
CA ALA A 252 -22.29 -20.31 -6.23
C ALA A 252 -21.04 -21.16 -6.55
N LYS A 253 -20.39 -20.94 -7.71
CA LYS A 253 -19.21 -21.71 -8.13
C LYS A 253 -18.05 -21.55 -7.13
N GLU A 254 -17.32 -22.62 -6.92
CA GLU A 254 -16.14 -22.64 -6.04
C GLU A 254 -14.90 -21.98 -6.68
N ASN A 255 -13.99 -21.51 -5.86
CA ASN A 255 -12.74 -20.87 -6.28
C ASN A 255 -11.59 -21.84 -6.61
N GLY A 256 -11.86 -23.13 -6.78
CA GLY A 256 -10.85 -24.18 -6.99
C GLY A 256 -10.14 -24.63 -5.70
N LYS A 257 -10.46 -24.03 -4.54
CA LYS A 257 -10.01 -24.45 -3.19
C LYS A 257 -11.17 -24.94 -2.33
N GLY A 258 -12.35 -25.16 -2.93
CA GLY A 258 -13.55 -25.64 -2.25
C GLY A 258 -14.34 -24.58 -1.50
N TYR A 259 -14.10 -23.29 -1.76
CA TYR A 259 -14.88 -22.21 -1.15
C TYR A 259 -15.98 -21.75 -2.11
N ALA A 260 -17.21 -22.10 -1.77
CA ALA A 260 -18.41 -21.72 -2.57
C ALA A 260 -18.54 -20.20 -2.68
N GLY A 261 -19.01 -19.74 -3.84
CA GLY A 261 -19.26 -18.34 -4.13
C GLY A 261 -18.02 -17.47 -4.36
N GLN A 262 -16.81 -18.03 -4.26
CA GLN A 262 -15.55 -17.28 -4.40
C GLN A 262 -14.85 -17.47 -5.75
N TYR A 263 -15.59 -17.91 -6.77
CA TYR A 263 -15.02 -18.15 -8.12
C TYR A 263 -14.29 -16.89 -8.64
N TYR A 264 -14.90 -15.72 -8.51
CA TYR A 264 -14.38 -14.45 -9.01
C TYR A 264 -13.31 -13.81 -8.14
N LEU A 265 -12.94 -14.41 -7.02
CA LEU A 265 -11.87 -13.87 -6.16
C LEU A 265 -10.53 -13.71 -6.91
N ARG A 266 -10.26 -14.57 -7.92
CA ARG A 266 -9.05 -14.52 -8.75
C ARG A 266 -9.38 -14.66 -10.25
N LYS A 267 -10.54 -14.14 -10.64
CA LYS A 267 -11.01 -14.13 -12.01
C LYS A 267 -11.47 -12.73 -12.39
N ASP A 268 -11.11 -12.31 -13.61
CA ASP A 268 -11.69 -11.11 -14.21
C ASP A 268 -13.17 -11.36 -14.59
N TYR A 269 -13.80 -10.32 -15.13
CA TYR A 269 -15.20 -10.37 -15.55
C TYR A 269 -15.50 -11.49 -16.57
N TYR A 270 -14.53 -11.82 -17.41
CA TYR A 270 -14.65 -12.87 -18.44
C TYR A 270 -14.23 -14.27 -17.95
N GLY A 271 -13.91 -14.42 -16.66
CA GLY A 271 -13.50 -15.69 -16.07
C GLY A 271 -12.05 -16.07 -16.27
N ASN A 272 -11.19 -15.17 -16.82
CA ASN A 272 -9.76 -15.39 -16.91
C ASN A 272 -9.08 -15.15 -15.57
N TYR A 273 -7.90 -15.73 -15.38
CA TYR A 273 -7.13 -15.46 -14.16
C TYR A 273 -6.75 -13.98 -14.05
N SER A 274 -7.03 -13.40 -12.90
CA SER A 274 -6.66 -12.01 -12.57
C SER A 274 -6.29 -11.90 -11.10
N MET A 275 -5.21 -11.18 -10.80
CA MET A 275 -4.85 -10.84 -9.42
C MET A 275 -5.85 -9.84 -8.80
N TYR A 276 -6.53 -9.08 -9.63
CA TYR A 276 -7.52 -8.08 -9.21
C TYR A 276 -8.85 -8.70 -8.84
N GLY A 277 -9.20 -9.84 -9.45
CA GLY A 277 -10.52 -10.42 -9.31
C GLY A 277 -11.61 -9.54 -9.92
N THR A 278 -12.85 -9.87 -9.60
CA THR A 278 -14.04 -9.04 -9.89
C THR A 278 -14.84 -8.91 -8.59
N PRO A 279 -15.39 -7.75 -8.23
CA PRO A 279 -16.27 -7.64 -7.07
C PRO A 279 -17.45 -8.60 -7.20
N PHE A 280 -17.79 -9.25 -6.08
CA PHE A 280 -18.86 -10.25 -6.12
C PHE A 280 -19.75 -10.18 -4.90
N VAL A 281 -21.05 -10.39 -5.11
CA VAL A 281 -22.04 -10.54 -4.04
C VAL A 281 -21.87 -11.92 -3.39
N ASP A 282 -22.04 -11.99 -2.07
CA ASP A 282 -22.13 -13.29 -1.37
C ASP A 282 -23.22 -14.13 -2.01
N TYR A 283 -22.91 -15.37 -2.37
CA TYR A 283 -23.80 -16.25 -3.11
C TYR A 283 -25.12 -16.57 -2.36
N ARG A 284 -25.17 -16.31 -1.05
CA ARG A 284 -26.35 -16.51 -0.20
C ARG A 284 -27.32 -15.32 -0.24
N CYS A 285 -26.86 -14.13 -0.66
CA CYS A 285 -27.70 -12.94 -0.75
C CYS A 285 -28.66 -13.02 -1.96
N ASP A 286 -29.89 -12.55 -1.78
CA ASP A 286 -30.83 -12.26 -2.84
C ASP A 286 -30.85 -10.74 -3.09
N VAL A 287 -30.67 -10.33 -4.35
CA VAL A 287 -30.69 -8.91 -4.76
C VAL A 287 -31.94 -8.57 -5.56
N THR A 288 -32.90 -9.49 -5.67
CA THR A 288 -34.17 -9.23 -6.37
C THR A 288 -35.08 -8.35 -5.51
N PRO A 289 -35.80 -7.38 -6.08
CA PRO A 289 -36.63 -6.43 -5.31
C PRO A 289 -37.65 -7.12 -4.38
N LYS A 290 -38.16 -8.26 -4.82
CA LYS A 290 -39.20 -9.00 -4.06
C LYS A 290 -38.65 -9.69 -2.82
N ASN A 291 -37.42 -10.18 -2.87
CA ASN A 291 -36.81 -11.02 -1.83
C ASN A 291 -35.44 -10.48 -1.39
N GLN A 292 -35.21 -9.17 -1.60
CA GLN A 292 -33.91 -8.57 -1.27
C GLN A 292 -33.49 -8.94 0.13
N SER A 293 -32.28 -9.48 0.26
CA SER A 293 -31.69 -9.79 1.56
C SER A 293 -31.53 -8.55 2.41
N LYS A 294 -31.71 -8.72 3.71
CA LYS A 294 -31.60 -7.65 4.71
C LYS A 294 -30.21 -6.98 4.70
N ASN A 295 -29.18 -7.76 4.40
CA ASN A 295 -27.82 -7.29 4.23
C ASN A 295 -27.19 -7.90 2.97
N ILE A 296 -26.98 -7.10 1.96
CA ILE A 296 -26.24 -7.50 0.75
C ILE A 296 -24.75 -7.33 1.04
N ILE A 297 -23.97 -8.41 0.86
CA ILE A 297 -22.52 -8.37 1.12
C ILE A 297 -21.77 -8.44 -0.21
N ILE A 298 -20.91 -7.45 -0.48
CA ILE A 298 -20.04 -7.41 -1.65
C ILE A 298 -18.59 -7.48 -1.22
N TYR A 299 -17.87 -8.44 -1.77
CA TYR A 299 -16.44 -8.63 -1.57
C TYR A 299 -15.64 -8.07 -2.73
N GLY A 300 -14.51 -7.43 -2.43
CA GLY A 300 -13.57 -6.94 -3.43
C GLY A 300 -12.15 -6.83 -2.86
N HIS A 301 -11.15 -6.97 -3.73
CA HIS A 301 -9.76 -6.84 -3.33
C HIS A 301 -9.38 -5.40 -2.97
N ASN A 302 -8.45 -5.27 -2.02
CA ASN A 302 -7.66 -4.04 -1.84
C ASN A 302 -6.33 -4.24 -2.56
N ILE A 303 -6.15 -3.60 -3.70
CA ILE A 303 -4.87 -3.61 -4.43
C ILE A 303 -4.10 -2.36 -4.04
N TYR A 304 -3.40 -2.45 -2.92
CA TYR A 304 -2.69 -1.32 -2.29
C TYR A 304 -1.67 -0.65 -3.23
N ASP A 305 -0.93 -1.46 -4.02
CA ASP A 305 0.18 -0.99 -4.85
C ASP A 305 -0.24 0.01 -5.94
N ASP A 306 -1.44 -0.14 -6.52
CA ASP A 306 -1.94 0.74 -7.58
C ASP A 306 -3.28 1.40 -7.26
N GLY A 307 -3.82 1.12 -6.09
CA GLY A 307 -5.03 1.75 -5.57
C GLY A 307 -6.30 1.40 -6.34
N GLN A 308 -6.37 0.24 -6.97
CA GLN A 308 -7.54 -0.22 -7.71
C GLN A 308 -8.45 -1.12 -6.85
N MET A 309 -9.56 -1.53 -7.42
CA MET A 309 -10.61 -2.30 -6.75
C MET A 309 -11.17 -1.55 -5.54
N PHE A 310 -11.27 -2.18 -4.38
CA PHE A 310 -11.79 -1.59 -3.13
C PHE A 310 -10.73 -0.89 -2.29
N SER A 311 -9.60 -0.50 -2.87
CA SER A 311 -8.52 0.18 -2.14
C SER A 311 -8.96 1.51 -1.53
N ASP A 312 -9.88 2.24 -2.18
CA ASP A 312 -10.37 3.52 -1.68
C ASP A 312 -11.24 3.38 -0.42
N LEU A 313 -11.78 2.18 -0.13
CA LEU A 313 -12.56 1.94 1.09
C LEU A 313 -11.75 2.16 2.37
N VAL A 314 -10.43 1.94 2.36
CA VAL A 314 -9.57 2.22 3.52
C VAL A 314 -9.54 3.71 3.91
N LYS A 315 -9.87 4.60 2.97
CA LYS A 315 -9.91 6.05 3.21
C LYS A 315 -11.10 6.48 4.08
N TYR A 316 -12.16 5.68 4.17
CA TYR A 316 -13.31 5.94 5.03
C TYR A 316 -12.99 6.02 6.51
N ARG A 317 -11.81 5.59 6.95
CA ARG A 317 -11.30 5.86 8.31
C ARG A 317 -11.22 7.35 8.64
N LYS A 318 -11.13 8.19 7.61
CA LYS A 318 -11.09 9.63 7.75
C LYS A 318 -12.50 10.20 7.58
N LEU A 319 -12.98 10.88 8.60
CA LEU A 319 -14.30 11.53 8.55
C LEU A 319 -14.42 12.54 7.39
N SER A 320 -13.30 13.15 6.96
CA SER A 320 -13.28 14.03 5.78
C SER A 320 -13.63 13.28 4.50
N PHE A 321 -13.09 12.07 4.32
CA PHE A 321 -13.40 11.24 3.16
C PHE A 321 -14.86 10.79 3.16
N TYR A 322 -15.38 10.37 4.31
CA TYR A 322 -16.82 10.06 4.47
C TYR A 322 -17.70 11.25 4.06
N LYS A 323 -17.37 12.48 4.51
CA LYS A 323 -18.14 13.68 4.18
C LYS A 323 -18.15 14.03 2.69
N GLU A 324 -17.11 13.66 1.97
CA GLU A 324 -17.00 13.85 0.52
C GLU A 324 -17.69 12.71 -0.25
N HIS A 325 -17.74 11.51 0.31
CA HIS A 325 -18.26 10.30 -0.34
C HIS A 325 -19.25 9.54 0.59
N PRO A 326 -20.34 10.16 1.07
CA PRO A 326 -21.23 9.52 2.03
C PRO A 326 -22.11 8.44 1.41
N VAL A 327 -22.31 8.46 0.09
CA VAL A 327 -23.23 7.60 -0.65
C VAL A 327 -22.47 6.61 -1.51
N ILE A 328 -22.89 5.36 -1.47
CA ILE A 328 -22.49 4.28 -2.37
C ILE A 328 -23.67 4.01 -3.29
N ARG A 329 -23.47 3.96 -4.60
CA ARG A 329 -24.45 3.45 -5.54
C ARG A 329 -24.15 1.97 -5.79
N PHE A 330 -25.11 1.14 -5.54
CA PHE A 330 -25.13 -0.25 -5.99
C PHE A 330 -26.47 -0.50 -6.67
N ASP A 331 -26.42 -0.40 -7.98
CA ASP A 331 -27.55 -0.71 -8.84
C ASP A 331 -27.55 -2.21 -9.13
N SER A 332 -28.58 -2.90 -8.65
CA SER A 332 -28.75 -4.32 -8.99
C SER A 332 -29.17 -4.44 -10.45
N LEU A 333 -29.14 -5.64 -11.00
CA LEU A 333 -29.66 -5.91 -12.37
C LEU A 333 -31.11 -5.42 -12.52
N TYR A 334 -31.86 -5.31 -11.42
CA TYR A 334 -33.30 -5.07 -11.37
C TYR A 334 -33.64 -3.60 -11.08
N GLU A 335 -32.92 -2.91 -10.21
CA GLU A 335 -33.28 -1.57 -9.73
C GLU A 335 -32.04 -0.76 -9.29
N ARG A 336 -32.20 0.57 -9.35
CA ARG A 336 -31.18 1.51 -8.88
C ARG A 336 -31.36 1.77 -7.40
N ASN A 337 -30.24 1.75 -6.67
CA ASN A 337 -30.25 1.96 -5.22
C ASN A 337 -29.06 2.80 -4.75
N GLU A 338 -29.35 3.76 -3.90
CA GLU A 338 -28.36 4.54 -3.17
C GLU A 338 -28.28 4.08 -1.73
N TRP A 339 -27.05 4.02 -1.21
CA TRP A 339 -26.75 3.49 0.12
C TRP A 339 -25.91 4.49 0.88
N LEU A 340 -26.42 4.98 2.03
CA LEU A 340 -25.75 5.94 2.89
C LEU A 340 -24.85 5.22 3.88
N VAL A 341 -23.55 5.50 3.90
CA VAL A 341 -22.59 4.89 4.82
C VAL A 341 -22.92 5.25 6.27
N VAL A 342 -23.10 4.24 7.12
CA VAL A 342 -23.42 4.35 8.55
C VAL A 342 -22.36 3.74 9.44
N GLY A 343 -21.50 2.87 8.94
CA GLY A 343 -20.46 2.20 9.72
C GLY A 343 -19.17 1.96 8.93
N VAL A 344 -18.04 2.18 9.59
CA VAL A 344 -16.68 1.87 9.09
C VAL A 344 -15.99 1.07 10.16
N ILE A 345 -15.68 -0.19 9.88
CA ILE A 345 -15.24 -1.14 10.91
C ILE A 345 -13.97 -1.86 10.43
N VAL A 346 -13.02 -2.09 11.33
CA VAL A 346 -11.90 -2.99 11.13
C VAL A 346 -12.06 -4.20 12.04
N THR A 347 -11.99 -5.40 11.49
CA THR A 347 -12.13 -6.64 12.22
C THR A 347 -11.11 -7.67 11.76
N ASN A 348 -10.84 -8.70 12.57
CA ASN A 348 -10.04 -9.85 12.17
C ASN A 348 -10.85 -10.77 11.26
N ALA A 349 -10.18 -11.40 10.27
CA ALA A 349 -10.79 -12.45 9.47
C ALA A 349 -10.87 -13.79 10.23
N TYR A 350 -9.95 -14.03 11.17
CA TYR A 350 -9.83 -15.28 11.92
C TYR A 350 -9.67 -15.03 13.41
N ALA A 351 -10.31 -15.86 14.24
CA ALA A 351 -10.27 -15.75 15.71
C ALA A 351 -8.86 -15.92 16.30
N LYS A 352 -7.94 -16.59 15.61
CA LYS A 352 -6.52 -16.73 16.01
C LYS A 352 -5.78 -15.38 16.06
N ASP A 353 -6.25 -14.39 15.31
CA ASP A 353 -5.58 -13.10 15.14
C ASP A 353 -6.20 -12.00 16.05
N GLY A 354 -7.26 -12.35 16.81
CA GLY A 354 -7.93 -11.46 17.73
C GLY A 354 -9.47 -11.56 17.65
N PRO A 355 -10.20 -10.62 18.29
CA PRO A 355 -11.65 -10.62 18.24
C PRO A 355 -12.18 -10.48 16.81
N VAL A 356 -13.03 -11.41 16.40
CA VAL A 356 -13.71 -11.41 15.11
C VAL A 356 -15.12 -10.87 15.29
N TRP A 357 -15.58 -10.09 14.34
CA TRP A 357 -16.99 -9.79 14.16
C TRP A 357 -17.48 -10.51 12.90
N ASP A 358 -18.38 -11.47 13.09
CA ASP A 358 -18.90 -12.34 12.02
C ASP A 358 -19.99 -11.65 11.18
N TYR A 359 -19.75 -10.43 10.71
CA TYR A 359 -20.66 -9.64 9.89
C TYR A 359 -21.17 -10.40 8.65
N HIS A 360 -20.37 -11.32 8.14
CA HIS A 360 -20.68 -12.11 6.95
C HIS A 360 -21.71 -13.23 7.21
N ASN A 361 -22.06 -13.50 8.45
CA ASN A 361 -23.11 -14.44 8.80
C ASN A 361 -24.51 -13.78 8.88
N PHE A 362 -24.56 -12.44 8.95
CA PHE A 362 -25.82 -11.73 8.91
C PHE A 362 -26.17 -11.36 7.45
N ILE A 363 -27.10 -12.08 6.86
CA ILE A 363 -27.64 -11.83 5.51
C ILE A 363 -29.13 -11.51 5.64
N ASP A 364 -29.89 -12.45 6.20
CA ASP A 364 -31.29 -12.30 6.58
C ASP A 364 -31.43 -12.72 8.04
N GLY A 365 -32.34 -12.12 8.77
CA GLY A 365 -32.51 -12.41 10.18
C GLY A 365 -33.86 -11.93 10.70
N THR A 366 -34.16 -12.38 11.93
CA THR A 366 -35.26 -11.86 12.71
C THR A 366 -35.00 -10.41 13.15
N ASP A 367 -36.02 -9.69 13.58
CA ASP A 367 -35.88 -8.33 14.09
C ASP A 367 -34.83 -8.25 15.22
N SER A 368 -34.77 -9.28 16.10
CA SER A 368 -33.78 -9.35 17.18
C SER A 368 -32.32 -9.50 16.64
N GLU A 369 -32.11 -10.32 15.62
CA GLU A 369 -30.78 -10.49 15.01
C GLU A 369 -30.36 -9.23 14.24
N THR A 370 -31.31 -8.56 13.61
CA THR A 370 -31.08 -7.27 12.97
C THR A 370 -30.74 -6.18 13.98
N ALA A 371 -31.44 -6.13 15.11
CA ALA A 371 -31.17 -5.20 16.19
C ALA A 371 -29.75 -5.42 16.77
N ASP A 372 -29.32 -6.69 16.96
CA ASP A 372 -27.95 -7.00 17.39
C ASP A 372 -26.93 -6.55 16.35
N PHE A 373 -27.17 -6.80 15.06
CA PHE A 373 -26.30 -6.34 13.97
C PHE A 373 -26.14 -4.82 14.01
N VAL A 374 -27.22 -4.08 14.15
CA VAL A 374 -27.24 -2.61 14.30
C VAL A 374 -26.43 -2.15 15.53
N GLU A 375 -26.62 -2.81 16.69
CA GLU A 375 -25.86 -2.50 17.90
C GLU A 375 -24.36 -2.74 17.69
N GLN A 376 -23.98 -3.84 17.05
CA GLN A 376 -22.58 -4.14 16.74
C GLN A 376 -21.96 -3.07 15.80
N ILE A 377 -22.70 -2.55 14.82
CA ILE A 377 -22.23 -1.44 13.98
C ILE A 377 -21.98 -0.20 14.85
N LYS A 378 -22.95 0.21 15.66
CA LYS A 378 -22.86 1.40 16.54
C LYS A 378 -21.68 1.30 17.50
N LYS A 379 -21.40 0.10 18.02
CA LYS A 379 -20.32 -0.17 18.98
C LYS A 379 -18.93 -0.18 18.34
N ARG A 380 -18.81 -0.61 17.07
CA ARG A 380 -17.53 -0.92 16.43
C ARG A 380 -17.07 0.12 15.43
N THR A 381 -17.96 1.00 14.98
CA THR A 381 -17.60 1.97 13.93
C THR A 381 -16.48 2.90 14.36
N LEU A 382 -15.51 3.11 13.46
CA LEU A 382 -14.38 4.00 13.66
C LEU A 382 -14.73 5.49 13.50
N ILE A 383 -15.87 5.77 12.85
CA ILE A 383 -16.34 7.14 12.63
C ILE A 383 -17.78 7.29 13.09
N VAL A 384 -18.12 8.47 13.56
CA VAL A 384 -19.51 8.83 13.89
C VAL A 384 -20.05 9.63 12.71
N THR A 385 -20.98 9.04 11.98
CA THR A 385 -21.58 9.65 10.77
C THR A 385 -22.66 10.67 11.10
N GLY A 386 -23.26 10.59 12.30
CA GLY A 386 -24.43 11.38 12.68
C GLY A 386 -25.75 10.94 12.01
N THR A 387 -25.70 9.85 11.24
CA THR A 387 -26.86 9.28 10.56
C THR A 387 -27.56 8.29 11.49
N GLU A 388 -28.85 8.40 11.60
CA GLU A 388 -29.69 7.41 12.29
C GLU A 388 -29.95 6.21 11.38
N PHE A 389 -29.92 5.02 11.96
CA PHE A 389 -30.21 3.75 11.32
C PHE A 389 -30.67 2.73 12.37
N ASP A 390 -31.53 1.81 11.96
CA ASP A 390 -32.15 0.85 12.86
C ASP A 390 -32.47 -0.49 12.17
N GLU A 391 -33.14 -1.38 12.87
CA GLU A 391 -33.52 -2.70 12.39
C GLU A 391 -34.52 -2.70 11.23
N SER A 392 -35.18 -1.58 10.93
CA SER A 392 -36.08 -1.47 9.79
C SER A 392 -35.35 -1.27 8.46
N ASP A 393 -34.09 -0.78 8.50
CA ASP A 393 -33.28 -0.51 7.31
C ASP A 393 -32.77 -1.80 6.65
N ASN A 394 -32.59 -1.76 5.34
CA ASN A 394 -31.78 -2.72 4.59
C ASN A 394 -30.32 -2.23 4.53
N TYR A 395 -29.39 -3.15 4.48
CA TYR A 395 -27.97 -2.87 4.56
C TYR A 395 -27.20 -3.37 3.33
N LEU A 396 -26.16 -2.63 2.98
CA LEU A 396 -25.10 -3.02 2.06
C LEU A 396 -23.78 -3.06 2.83
N THR A 397 -23.10 -4.18 2.78
CA THR A 397 -21.80 -4.40 3.39
C THR A 397 -20.73 -4.55 2.31
N LEU A 398 -19.77 -3.64 2.26
CA LEU A 398 -18.58 -3.79 1.42
C LEU A 398 -17.43 -4.31 2.26
N SER A 399 -16.82 -5.41 1.83
CA SER A 399 -15.73 -6.06 2.56
C SER A 399 -14.47 -6.15 1.71
N THR A 400 -13.35 -5.69 2.29
CA THR A 400 -12.03 -5.78 1.66
C THR A 400 -10.93 -6.06 2.68
N CYS A 401 -9.75 -6.45 2.21
CA CYS A 401 -8.57 -6.57 3.07
C CYS A 401 -8.05 -5.20 3.48
N CYS A 402 -7.51 -5.11 4.68
CA CYS A 402 -6.69 -3.99 5.11
C CYS A 402 -5.45 -4.51 5.83
N TYR A 403 -4.45 -3.65 6.04
CA TYR A 403 -3.12 -4.08 6.47
C TYR A 403 -2.77 -3.58 7.88
N ASP A 404 -3.78 -3.38 8.74
CA ASP A 404 -3.58 -2.94 10.13
C ASP A 404 -2.93 -4.03 10.99
N PHE A 405 -3.29 -5.25 10.70
CA PHE A 405 -2.76 -6.47 11.31
C PHE A 405 -2.96 -7.64 10.33
N THR A 406 -2.42 -8.80 10.68
CA THR A 406 -2.55 -10.00 9.84
C THR A 406 -4.02 -10.34 9.61
N ASP A 407 -4.38 -10.57 8.35
CA ASP A 407 -5.74 -10.95 7.92
C ASP A 407 -6.85 -9.96 8.32
N ALA A 408 -6.51 -8.67 8.51
CA ALA A 408 -7.49 -7.63 8.80
C ALA A 408 -8.46 -7.40 7.65
N ARG A 409 -9.70 -7.07 8.00
CA ARG A 409 -10.78 -6.69 7.07
C ARG A 409 -11.28 -5.28 7.37
N MET A 410 -11.39 -4.50 6.32
CA MET A 410 -12.14 -3.24 6.32
C MET A 410 -13.56 -3.56 5.85
N VAL A 411 -14.53 -3.17 6.66
CA VAL A 411 -15.95 -3.38 6.43
C VAL A 411 -16.65 -2.03 6.44
N ILE A 412 -17.27 -1.67 5.32
CA ILE A 412 -18.09 -0.48 5.18
C ILE A 412 -19.54 -0.92 5.17
N ILE A 413 -20.33 -0.40 6.11
CA ILE A 413 -21.77 -0.67 6.19
C ILE A 413 -22.51 0.57 5.75
N ALA A 414 -23.45 0.40 4.84
CA ALA A 414 -24.35 1.45 4.39
C ALA A 414 -25.81 1.00 4.52
N ARG A 415 -26.71 1.92 4.87
CA ARG A 415 -28.16 1.67 4.85
C ARG A 415 -28.76 2.12 3.52
N GLN A 416 -29.78 1.43 3.05
CA GLN A 416 -30.51 1.83 1.86
C GLN A 416 -31.20 3.19 2.07
N LEU A 417 -31.02 4.11 1.13
CA LEU A 417 -31.85 5.30 1.07
C LEU A 417 -33.21 4.92 0.51
N ARG A 418 -34.27 5.27 1.24
CA ARG A 418 -35.65 5.11 0.78
C ARG A 418 -36.10 6.45 0.22
N ASP A 419 -36.71 6.45 -0.94
CA ASP A 419 -37.39 7.61 -1.53
C ASP A 419 -38.52 8.16 -0.62
#